data_28558afe96e877c21da3bcfc33f47e7f
#
_entry.id   28558afe96e877c21da3bcfc33f47e7f
#
_cell.length_a   1.000
_cell.length_b   1.000
_cell.length_c   1.000
_cell.angle_alpha   90.00
_cell.angle_beta   90.00
_cell.angle_gamma   90.00
#
_symmetry.space_group_name_H-M   'P 1'
#
loop_
_entity.id
_entity.type
_entity.pdbx_description
1 polymer ?
#
loop_
_entity_poly.entity_id
_entity_poly.type
_entity_poly.pdbx_seq_one_letter_code
_entity_poly.pdbx_strand_id
1 'polypeptide(L)'
;MIVVSAPGGAVGSVEELLLALMGGRVTGQGIPDFMGRQTPSFTDFLAANSPGLLPGTNRLFGEGQFARDVIAGLPHATTIVAAICDHGVVLAGDRRATIGSMISKRDVEKVFRSDEYSAIGIAGTASVGLDFMRLFQVELEHYEKMEGRSLSLEGKANRLATMIRGNLMAAMQGLVVIPVFAGYDEQTGQGRIFSYDVAGGPYEEHRFYAIGSGSVFARGSLKKLYSDGMTARDAVLACVQALYDAADDDSATGGPDLTRRIFPVITTVTEDGFRRLSDAESEEYARQVVEGRMTAPDGPAAPLRTSS
;
A
#
# COMPACT_ATOMS: atom_id res chain seq x y z
N MET A 1 12.64 20.00 28.86
CA MET A 1 13.14 21.37 28.70
C MET A 1 14.67 21.28 28.57
N ILE A 2 15.17 21.15 27.33
CA ILE A 2 16.61 21.17 27.05
C ILE A 2 16.86 22.46 26.27
N VAL A 3 17.57 23.37 26.93
CA VAL A 3 18.02 24.63 26.34
C VAL A 3 19.38 24.34 25.70
N VAL A 4 19.47 24.45 24.37
CA VAL A 4 20.73 24.50 23.66
C VAL A 4 21.01 25.98 23.37
N SER A 5 21.98 26.49 24.08
CA SER A 5 22.52 27.87 23.90
C SER A 5 23.48 27.88 22.71
N ALA A 6 23.17 28.69 21.69
CA ALA A 6 24.09 29.07 20.63
C ALA A 6 24.53 30.55 20.87
N PRO A 7 25.76 30.89 20.56
CA PRO A 7 26.29 32.24 20.88
C PRO A 7 25.88 33.26 19.82
N GLY A 8 25.17 34.30 20.27
CA GLY A 8 25.07 35.61 19.66
C GLY A 8 24.17 35.74 18.42
N GLY A 9 22.89 36.05 18.62
CA GLY A 9 22.00 36.50 17.58
C GLY A 9 20.53 36.51 18.04
N ALA A 10 19.85 37.63 17.83
CA ALA A 10 18.48 37.89 18.26
C ALA A 10 17.50 36.73 17.92
N VAL A 11 16.61 36.44 18.87
CA VAL A 11 15.52 35.49 18.69
C VAL A 11 14.57 36.06 17.62
N GLY A 12 14.62 35.52 16.41
CA GLY A 12 13.67 35.82 15.36
C GLY A 12 12.28 35.33 15.75
N SER A 13 11.26 36.00 15.26
CA SER A 13 9.86 35.65 15.53
C SER A 13 9.52 34.28 14.96
N VAL A 14 8.47 33.65 15.48
CA VAL A 14 7.95 32.37 14.97
C VAL A 14 7.64 32.45 13.46
N GLU A 15 7.30 33.65 12.97
CA GLU A 15 7.09 33.91 11.54
C GLU A 15 8.38 33.80 10.72
N GLU A 16 9.53 34.26 11.24
CA GLU A 16 10.83 34.13 10.55
C GLU A 16 11.29 32.67 10.52
N LEU A 17 10.99 31.89 11.57
CA LEU A 17 11.28 30.45 11.60
C LEU A 17 10.41 29.67 10.61
N LEU A 18 9.13 30.03 10.49
CA LEU A 18 8.21 29.47 9.49
C LEU A 18 8.61 29.84 8.06
N LEU A 19 9.06 31.07 7.83
CA LEU A 19 9.57 31.54 6.54
C LEU A 19 10.91 30.84 6.15
N ALA A 20 11.79 30.60 7.11
CA ALA A 20 13.02 29.85 6.88
C ALA A 20 12.76 28.37 6.59
N LEU A 21 11.78 27.75 7.24
CA LEU A 21 11.33 26.39 6.98
C LEU A 21 10.63 26.25 5.62
N MET A 22 10.01 27.30 5.12
CA MET A 22 9.33 27.32 3.81
C MET A 22 10.27 27.64 2.63
N GLY A 23 11.58 27.82 2.85
CA GLY A 23 12.61 27.91 1.78
C GLY A 23 12.48 29.11 0.82
N GLY A 24 11.68 30.11 1.18
CA GLY A 24 11.40 31.25 0.33
C GLY A 24 12.37 32.42 0.58
N ARG A 25 13.26 32.75 -0.36
CA ARG A 25 13.84 34.10 -0.45
C ARG A 25 12.70 35.07 -0.77
N VAL A 26 12.33 35.88 0.21
CA VAL A 26 11.47 37.04 -0.05
C VAL A 26 12.31 38.10 -0.77
N THR A 27 12.30 38.10 -2.09
CA THR A 27 12.62 39.29 -2.90
C THR A 27 11.35 40.13 -2.95
N GLY A 28 11.40 41.34 -2.45
CA GLY A 28 10.26 42.24 -2.26
C GLY A 28 9.58 42.65 -3.55
N GLN A 29 8.75 41.80 -4.11
CA GLN A 29 7.67 42.11 -5.03
C GLN A 29 6.71 40.92 -5.13
N GLY A 30 5.51 41.11 -4.60
CA GLY A 30 4.36 40.29 -4.93
C GLY A 30 4.19 39.04 -4.06
N ILE A 31 2.97 38.79 -3.69
CA ILE A 31 2.48 37.49 -3.23
C ILE A 31 3.03 36.42 -4.19
N PRO A 32 3.70 35.36 -3.72
CA PRO A 32 4.15 34.28 -4.60
C PRO A 32 2.98 33.86 -5.46
N ASP A 33 3.25 33.53 -6.73
CA ASP A 33 2.26 33.10 -7.74
C ASP A 33 1.62 31.75 -7.33
N PHE A 34 1.04 31.74 -6.13
CA PHE A 34 0.33 30.62 -5.50
C PHE A 34 -1.01 30.38 -6.22
N MET A 35 -1.45 31.36 -7.00
CA MET A 35 -2.72 31.34 -7.71
C MET A 35 -2.57 31.13 -9.22
N GLY A 36 -1.35 31.07 -9.75
CA GLY A 36 -1.10 31.09 -11.20
C GLY A 36 -1.12 29.74 -11.91
N ARG A 37 -1.01 28.62 -11.18
CA ARG A 37 -1.11 27.25 -11.74
C ARG A 37 -2.03 26.41 -10.89
N GLN A 38 -3.32 26.54 -11.13
CA GLN A 38 -4.30 25.56 -10.67
C GLN A 38 -4.06 24.26 -11.44
N THR A 39 -3.30 23.35 -10.84
CA THR A 39 -3.17 21.99 -11.34
C THR A 39 -4.05 21.09 -10.48
N PRO A 40 -4.86 20.20 -11.07
CA PRO A 40 -5.66 19.23 -10.34
C PRO A 40 -4.78 18.14 -9.68
N SER A 41 -3.46 18.22 -9.87
CA SER A 41 -2.48 17.29 -9.33
C SER A 41 -1.72 17.92 -8.16
N PHE A 42 -1.89 17.38 -6.96
CA PHE A 42 -1.14 17.78 -5.79
C PHE A 42 0.35 17.42 -5.91
N THR A 43 0.67 16.30 -6.55
CA THR A 43 2.04 15.88 -6.82
C THR A 43 2.78 16.86 -7.73
N ASP A 44 2.11 17.37 -8.79
CA ASP A 44 2.68 18.36 -9.69
C ASP A 44 2.85 19.71 -8.98
N PHE A 45 1.90 20.05 -8.10
CA PHE A 45 2.01 21.22 -7.23
C PHE A 45 3.21 21.12 -6.31
N LEU A 46 3.41 19.98 -5.63
CA LEU A 46 4.60 19.74 -4.80
C LEU A 46 5.89 19.75 -5.61
N ALA A 47 5.91 19.13 -6.80
CA ALA A 47 7.08 19.11 -7.66
C ALA A 47 7.50 20.53 -8.07
N ALA A 48 6.55 21.42 -8.31
CA ALA A 48 6.82 22.80 -8.69
C ALA A 48 7.21 23.70 -7.51
N ASN A 49 6.60 23.50 -6.33
CA ASN A 49 6.72 24.44 -5.21
C ASN A 49 7.56 23.90 -4.03
N SER A 50 7.62 22.59 -3.83
CA SER A 50 8.30 21.97 -2.69
C SER A 50 8.76 20.55 -3.05
N PRO A 51 9.66 20.38 -4.04
CA PRO A 51 10.06 19.06 -4.54
C PRO A 51 10.66 18.15 -3.44
N GLY A 52 11.26 18.73 -2.40
CA GLY A 52 11.80 17.98 -1.27
C GLY A 52 10.76 17.24 -0.41
N LEU A 53 9.46 17.53 -0.58
CA LEU A 53 8.38 16.84 0.11
C LEU A 53 7.86 15.61 -0.66
N LEU A 54 8.30 15.41 -1.90
CA LEU A 54 7.94 14.22 -2.66
C LEU A 54 8.65 12.99 -2.09
N PRO A 55 7.97 11.85 -1.98
CA PRO A 55 8.61 10.60 -1.58
C PRO A 55 9.81 10.28 -2.49
N GLY A 56 10.94 9.90 -1.89
CA GLY A 56 12.15 9.52 -2.63
C GLY A 56 13.03 10.68 -3.14
N THR A 57 12.62 11.94 -2.97
CA THR A 57 13.47 13.10 -3.37
C THR A 57 14.44 13.53 -2.29
N ASN A 58 14.23 13.13 -1.04
CA ASN A 58 15.20 13.35 0.02
C ASN A 58 16.45 12.50 -0.25
N ARG A 59 17.55 13.12 -0.66
CA ARG A 59 18.88 12.50 -0.77
C ARG A 59 19.44 12.20 0.63
N LEU A 60 18.72 11.37 1.40
CA LEU A 60 19.14 10.98 2.74
C LEU A 60 20.39 10.08 2.72
N PHE A 61 20.69 9.47 1.57
CA PHE A 61 21.80 8.54 1.44
C PHE A 61 22.63 8.88 0.21
N GLY A 62 23.92 9.14 0.42
CA GLY A 62 24.92 9.24 -0.64
C GLY A 62 25.11 7.87 -1.35
N GLU A 63 25.72 7.88 -2.51
CA GLU A 63 26.16 6.66 -3.19
C GLU A 63 27.32 6.04 -2.40
N GLY A 64 27.18 4.81 -1.90
CA GLY A 64 28.24 4.09 -1.21
C GLY A 64 27.77 2.85 -0.45
N GLN A 65 28.71 2.08 0.09
CA GLN A 65 28.45 0.87 0.88
C GLN A 65 27.57 1.19 2.11
N PHE A 66 27.83 2.30 2.79
CA PHE A 66 27.04 2.76 3.94
C PHE A 66 25.54 2.92 3.59
N ALA A 67 25.23 3.53 2.45
CA ALA A 67 23.84 3.67 1.99
C ALA A 67 23.19 2.32 1.73
N ARG A 68 23.90 1.37 1.13
CA ARG A 68 23.42 0.00 0.89
C ARG A 68 23.19 -0.74 2.20
N ASP A 69 24.09 -0.60 3.17
CA ASP A 69 23.96 -1.25 4.49
C ASP A 69 22.76 -0.68 5.27
N VAL A 70 22.53 0.64 5.21
CA VAL A 70 21.36 1.27 5.81
C VAL A 70 20.07 0.79 5.14
N ILE A 71 20.02 0.72 3.80
CA ILE A 71 18.84 0.24 3.06
C ILE A 71 18.59 -1.23 3.37
N ALA A 72 19.64 -2.06 3.43
CA ALA A 72 19.50 -3.47 3.82
C ALA A 72 18.97 -3.66 5.26
N GLY A 73 19.19 -2.67 6.13
CA GLY A 73 18.64 -2.63 7.49
C GLY A 73 17.20 -2.09 7.58
N LEU A 74 16.58 -1.65 6.48
CA LEU A 74 15.19 -1.23 6.50
C LEU A 74 14.26 -2.45 6.53
N PRO A 75 13.12 -2.38 7.25
CA PRO A 75 12.14 -3.45 7.24
C PRO A 75 11.57 -3.68 5.85
N HIS A 76 11.73 -4.91 5.37
CA HIS A 76 11.09 -5.41 4.16
C HIS A 76 10.36 -6.68 4.56
N ALA A 77 9.35 -7.04 3.95
CA ALA A 77 8.60 -8.27 3.94
C ALA A 77 7.13 -7.96 3.88
N THR A 78 6.48 -8.61 3.02
CA THR A 78 5.06 -8.34 2.78
C THR A 78 4.52 -9.44 1.93
N THR A 79 3.32 -9.90 2.26
CA THR A 79 2.47 -10.59 1.28
C THR A 79 1.09 -9.98 1.33
N ILE A 80 0.63 -9.52 0.18
CA ILE A 80 -0.69 -8.95 0.00
C ILE A 80 -1.36 -9.70 -1.13
N VAL A 81 -2.61 -10.04 -0.93
CA VAL A 81 -3.46 -10.72 -1.91
C VAL A 81 -4.67 -9.85 -2.22
N ALA A 82 -5.14 -9.93 -3.45
CA ALA A 82 -6.37 -9.32 -3.91
C ALA A 82 -7.18 -10.33 -4.70
N ALA A 83 -8.50 -10.36 -4.54
CA ALA A 83 -9.40 -11.24 -5.26
C ALA A 83 -10.70 -10.51 -5.61
N ILE A 84 -11.14 -10.62 -6.86
CA ILE A 84 -12.45 -10.12 -7.31
C ILE A 84 -13.53 -11.06 -6.78
N CYS A 85 -14.65 -10.52 -6.33
CA CYS A 85 -15.84 -11.27 -5.93
C CYS A 85 -17.08 -10.77 -6.68
N ASP A 86 -18.23 -11.37 -6.43
CA ASP A 86 -19.49 -11.08 -7.13
C ASP A 86 -19.90 -9.59 -7.15
N HIS A 87 -19.63 -8.86 -6.06
CA HIS A 87 -20.05 -7.46 -5.90
C HIS A 87 -18.88 -6.52 -5.56
N GLY A 88 -17.64 -6.88 -5.91
CA GLY A 88 -16.51 -6.01 -5.61
C GLY A 88 -15.17 -6.74 -5.56
N VAL A 89 -14.31 -6.32 -4.63
CA VAL A 89 -12.96 -6.84 -4.48
C VAL A 89 -12.57 -6.94 -3.01
N VAL A 90 -11.78 -7.97 -2.70
CA VAL A 90 -11.15 -8.18 -1.39
C VAL A 90 -9.67 -7.91 -1.51
N LEU A 91 -9.09 -7.14 -0.56
CA LEU A 91 -7.65 -7.06 -0.33
C LEU A 91 -7.35 -7.57 1.07
N ALA A 92 -6.33 -8.42 1.19
CA ALA A 92 -5.84 -8.87 2.48
C ALA A 92 -4.31 -8.85 2.52
N GLY A 93 -3.73 -8.52 3.67
CA GLY A 93 -2.29 -8.47 3.87
C GLY A 93 -1.87 -9.06 5.20
N ASP A 94 -0.70 -9.71 5.21
CA ASP A 94 -0.04 -10.16 6.43
C ASP A 94 0.47 -8.96 7.25
N ARG A 95 0.94 -9.21 8.47
CA ARG A 95 1.36 -8.13 9.40
C ARG A 95 2.84 -8.21 9.82
N ARG A 96 3.62 -9.11 9.26
CA ARG A 96 5.03 -9.26 9.61
C ARG A 96 5.92 -8.31 8.82
N ALA A 97 6.90 -7.71 9.49
CA ALA A 97 8.03 -7.06 8.85
C ALA A 97 9.32 -7.67 9.35
N THR A 98 10.28 -7.91 8.44
CA THR A 98 11.59 -8.49 8.76
C THR A 98 12.73 -7.55 8.39
N ILE A 99 13.86 -7.72 9.07
CA ILE A 99 15.15 -7.15 8.70
C ILE A 99 16.09 -8.34 8.55
N GLY A 100 16.50 -8.65 7.34
CA GLY A 100 17.19 -9.90 7.04
C GLY A 100 16.35 -11.10 7.50
N SER A 101 16.93 -11.99 8.33
CA SER A 101 16.26 -13.17 8.87
C SER A 101 15.48 -12.93 10.17
N MET A 102 15.52 -11.71 10.74
CA MET A 102 14.86 -11.40 12.00
C MET A 102 13.52 -10.73 11.82
N ILE A 103 12.55 -11.07 12.66
CA ILE A 103 11.27 -10.37 12.73
C ILE A 103 11.50 -9.02 13.42
N SER A 104 11.33 -7.93 12.67
CA SER A 104 11.45 -6.57 13.18
C SER A 104 10.16 -6.12 13.86
N LYS A 105 9.01 -6.36 13.20
CA LYS A 105 7.67 -6.06 13.74
C LYS A 105 6.70 -7.17 13.37
N ARG A 106 5.69 -7.38 14.23
CA ARG A 106 4.66 -8.41 14.03
C ARG A 106 3.30 -7.84 13.70
N ASP A 107 3.18 -6.52 13.73
CA ASP A 107 1.90 -5.80 13.70
C ASP A 107 2.03 -4.56 12.81
N VAL A 108 2.31 -4.78 11.52
CA VAL A 108 2.42 -3.73 10.50
C VAL A 108 1.22 -3.79 9.58
N GLU A 109 0.57 -2.67 9.38
CA GLU A 109 -0.47 -2.56 8.35
C GLU A 109 0.15 -2.35 6.97
N LYS A 110 -0.41 -3.00 5.98
CA LYS A 110 0.09 -3.00 4.60
C LYS A 110 -1.02 -2.78 3.57
N VAL A 111 -2.27 -2.79 4.03
CA VAL A 111 -3.47 -2.54 3.24
C VAL A 111 -4.19 -1.34 3.83
N PHE A 112 -4.48 -0.37 2.99
CA PHE A 112 -5.01 0.94 3.39
C PHE A 112 -6.16 1.36 2.50
N ARG A 113 -7.07 2.15 3.05
CA ARG A 113 -8.06 2.89 2.27
C ARG A 113 -7.35 3.91 1.39
N SER A 114 -7.67 3.99 0.11
CA SER A 114 -7.24 5.09 -0.75
C SER A 114 -8.29 6.19 -0.75
N ASP A 115 -9.53 5.83 -1.01
CA ASP A 115 -10.73 6.67 -0.88
C ASP A 115 -11.98 5.80 -0.59
N GLU A 116 -13.18 6.32 -0.87
CA GLU A 116 -14.43 5.63 -0.57
C GLU A 116 -14.60 4.31 -1.33
N TYR A 117 -14.15 4.24 -2.58
CA TYR A 117 -14.34 3.08 -3.45
C TYR A 117 -13.01 2.42 -3.86
N SER A 118 -11.93 2.67 -3.13
CA SER A 118 -10.66 2.03 -3.45
C SER A 118 -9.75 1.78 -2.26
N ALA A 119 -8.89 0.78 -2.41
CA ALA A 119 -7.88 0.37 -1.46
C ALA A 119 -6.54 0.15 -2.15
N ILE A 120 -5.46 0.32 -1.39
CA ILE A 120 -4.10 0.08 -1.82
C ILE A 120 -3.39 -0.85 -0.85
N GLY A 121 -2.72 -1.86 -1.39
CA GLY A 121 -1.77 -2.69 -0.66
C GLY A 121 -0.35 -2.34 -1.08
N ILE A 122 0.60 -2.27 -0.15
CA ILE A 122 1.96 -1.83 -0.45
C ILE A 122 2.98 -2.83 0.05
N ALA A 123 3.79 -3.34 -0.88
CA ALA A 123 4.99 -4.13 -0.62
C ALA A 123 6.26 -3.30 -0.87
N GLY A 124 7.36 -3.66 -0.19
CA GLY A 124 8.65 -3.01 -0.34
C GLY A 124 9.10 -2.29 0.93
N THR A 125 9.78 -1.16 0.78
CA THR A 125 10.34 -0.39 1.91
C THR A 125 9.23 0.29 2.70
N ALA A 126 8.99 -0.15 3.93
CA ALA A 126 7.82 0.22 4.73
C ALA A 126 7.66 1.74 4.94
N SER A 127 8.73 2.46 5.27
CA SER A 127 8.67 3.91 5.50
C SER A 127 8.28 4.68 4.24
N VAL A 128 8.94 4.37 3.12
CA VAL A 128 8.65 5.00 1.83
C VAL A 128 7.24 4.64 1.36
N GLY A 129 6.81 3.40 1.60
CA GLY A 129 5.47 2.94 1.27
C GLY A 129 4.36 3.69 2.00
N LEU A 130 4.55 3.98 3.29
CA LEU A 130 3.58 4.76 4.07
C LEU A 130 3.46 6.20 3.57
N ASP A 131 4.58 6.84 3.26
CA ASP A 131 4.58 8.22 2.73
C ASP A 131 3.95 8.26 1.33
N PHE A 132 4.25 7.24 0.51
CA PHE A 132 3.68 7.08 -0.81
C PHE A 132 2.15 6.92 -0.76
N MET A 133 1.65 6.08 0.15
CA MET A 133 0.21 5.88 0.36
C MET A 133 -0.48 7.17 0.81
N ARG A 134 0.10 7.87 1.79
CA ARG A 134 -0.46 9.13 2.28
C ARG A 134 -0.51 10.19 1.18
N LEU A 135 0.56 10.29 0.38
CA LEU A 135 0.57 11.21 -0.76
C LEU A 135 -0.50 10.85 -1.77
N PHE A 136 -0.70 9.56 -2.05
CA PHE A 136 -1.75 9.13 -2.97
C PHE A 136 -3.16 9.49 -2.46
N GLN A 137 -3.43 9.29 -1.17
CA GLN A 137 -4.71 9.71 -0.56
C GLN A 137 -4.94 11.22 -0.72
N VAL A 138 -3.92 12.03 -0.40
CA VAL A 138 -4.01 13.50 -0.54
C VAL A 138 -4.18 13.90 -2.00
N GLU A 139 -3.54 13.21 -2.93
CA GLU A 139 -3.67 13.43 -4.37
C GLU A 139 -5.11 13.22 -4.85
N LEU A 140 -5.75 12.12 -4.41
CA LEU A 140 -7.15 11.83 -4.76
C LEU A 140 -8.10 12.87 -4.14
N GLU A 141 -7.92 13.19 -2.87
CA GLU A 141 -8.73 14.20 -2.18
C GLU A 141 -8.57 15.60 -2.79
N HIS A 142 -7.33 15.98 -3.15
CA HIS A 142 -7.06 17.25 -3.80
C HIS A 142 -7.76 17.33 -5.16
N TYR A 143 -7.65 16.28 -5.98
CA TYR A 143 -8.33 16.23 -7.27
C TYR A 143 -9.85 16.39 -7.11
N GLU A 144 -10.46 15.66 -6.19
CA GLU A 144 -11.90 15.73 -5.94
C GLU A 144 -12.35 17.14 -5.51
N LYS A 145 -11.58 17.80 -4.64
CA LYS A 145 -11.86 19.18 -4.21
C LYS A 145 -11.73 20.19 -5.33
N MET A 146 -10.77 20.00 -6.24
CA MET A 146 -10.54 20.92 -7.37
C MET A 146 -11.55 20.75 -8.49
N GLU A 147 -11.90 19.50 -8.80
CA GLU A 147 -12.76 19.16 -9.95
C GLU A 147 -14.24 18.97 -9.56
N GLY A 148 -14.57 18.92 -8.25
CA GLY A 148 -15.90 18.66 -7.73
C GLY A 148 -16.42 17.24 -7.99
N ARG A 149 -15.55 16.32 -8.36
CA ARG A 149 -15.85 14.89 -8.61
C ARG A 149 -14.60 14.04 -8.40
N SER A 150 -14.81 12.81 -8.00
CA SER A 150 -13.73 11.82 -7.87
C SER A 150 -13.20 11.38 -9.24
N LEU A 151 -11.94 10.96 -9.29
CA LEU A 151 -11.38 10.24 -10.43
C LEU A 151 -12.12 8.91 -10.64
N SER A 152 -12.29 8.50 -11.90
CA SER A 152 -12.67 7.12 -12.20
C SER A 152 -11.64 6.14 -11.63
N LEU A 153 -12.03 4.89 -11.40
CA LEU A 153 -11.12 3.88 -10.85
C LEU A 153 -9.85 3.72 -11.71
N GLU A 154 -10.02 3.71 -13.04
CA GLU A 154 -8.89 3.70 -13.98
C GLU A 154 -8.06 4.98 -13.90
N GLY A 155 -8.68 6.14 -13.73
CA GLY A 155 -8.00 7.42 -13.51
C GLY A 155 -7.11 7.39 -12.26
N LYS A 156 -7.60 6.81 -11.15
CA LYS A 156 -6.83 6.59 -9.92
C LYS A 156 -5.66 5.63 -10.17
N ALA A 157 -5.88 4.52 -10.89
CA ALA A 157 -4.83 3.58 -11.26
C ALA A 157 -3.73 4.24 -12.09
N ASN A 158 -4.09 5.05 -13.09
CA ASN A 158 -3.15 5.80 -13.91
C ASN A 158 -2.40 6.89 -13.12
N ARG A 159 -3.06 7.52 -12.14
CA ARG A 159 -2.42 8.48 -11.25
C ARG A 159 -1.35 7.81 -10.39
N LEU A 160 -1.68 6.65 -9.81
CA LEU A 160 -0.73 5.85 -9.05
C LEU A 160 0.46 5.41 -9.91
N ALA A 161 0.24 5.00 -11.16
CA ALA A 161 1.28 4.69 -12.14
C ALA A 161 2.25 5.86 -12.36
N THR A 162 1.73 7.07 -12.44
CA THR A 162 2.55 8.29 -12.58
C THR A 162 3.41 8.54 -11.33
N MET A 163 2.86 8.32 -10.15
CA MET A 163 3.60 8.46 -8.89
C MET A 163 4.72 7.42 -8.78
N ILE A 164 4.47 6.15 -9.21
CA ILE A 164 5.51 5.09 -9.23
C ILE A 164 6.65 5.49 -10.15
N ARG A 165 6.34 5.99 -11.36
CA ARG A 165 7.37 6.50 -12.29
C ARG A 165 8.20 7.63 -11.67
N GLY A 166 7.56 8.53 -10.94
CA GLY A 166 8.25 9.59 -10.20
C GLY A 166 9.21 9.08 -9.12
N ASN A 167 8.95 7.89 -8.57
CA ASN A 167 9.78 7.25 -7.54
C ASN A 167 10.90 6.34 -8.11
N LEU A 168 11.04 6.24 -9.42
CA LEU A 168 11.96 5.29 -10.07
C LEU A 168 13.41 5.47 -9.61
N MET A 169 13.87 6.70 -9.43
CA MET A 169 15.25 6.98 -8.97
C MET A 169 15.49 6.47 -7.54
N ALA A 170 14.52 6.60 -6.64
CA ALA A 170 14.59 6.03 -5.30
C ALA A 170 14.55 4.49 -5.34
N ALA A 171 13.73 3.92 -6.21
CA ALA A 171 13.66 2.47 -6.42
C ALA A 171 15.00 1.90 -6.92
N MET A 172 15.70 2.59 -7.82
CA MET A 172 17.04 2.22 -8.29
C MET A 172 18.10 2.26 -7.16
N GLN A 173 17.86 3.02 -6.11
CA GLN A 173 18.68 3.05 -4.90
C GLN A 173 18.25 1.99 -3.86
N GLY A 174 17.27 1.13 -4.16
CA GLY A 174 16.78 0.09 -3.27
C GLY A 174 15.55 0.48 -2.43
N LEU A 175 15.06 1.72 -2.54
CA LEU A 175 13.86 2.19 -1.86
C LEU A 175 12.61 1.86 -2.70
N VAL A 176 12.38 0.57 -2.88
CA VAL A 176 11.33 0.05 -3.76
C VAL A 176 9.97 0.10 -3.08
N VAL A 177 8.97 0.57 -3.82
CA VAL A 177 7.55 0.48 -3.46
C VAL A 177 6.82 -0.21 -4.61
N ILE A 178 6.16 -1.31 -4.30
CA ILE A 178 5.35 -2.08 -5.26
C ILE A 178 3.93 -2.13 -4.72
N PRO A 179 3.00 -1.33 -5.24
CA PRO A 179 1.62 -1.39 -4.81
C PRO A 179 0.81 -2.42 -5.59
N VAL A 180 -0.29 -2.87 -4.99
CA VAL A 180 -1.47 -3.39 -5.66
C VAL A 180 -2.62 -2.44 -5.35
N PHE A 181 -3.33 -2.01 -6.36
CA PHE A 181 -4.47 -1.11 -6.22
C PHE A 181 -5.74 -1.86 -6.64
N ALA A 182 -6.79 -1.71 -5.86
CA ALA A 182 -8.06 -2.33 -6.17
C ALA A 182 -9.22 -1.47 -5.71
N GLY A 183 -10.35 -1.62 -6.38
CA GLY A 183 -11.53 -0.85 -6.02
C GLY A 183 -12.77 -1.35 -6.72
N TYR A 184 -13.88 -0.72 -6.37
CA TYR A 184 -15.17 -0.90 -7.03
C TYR A 184 -15.31 0.17 -8.12
N ASP A 185 -15.53 -0.28 -9.33
CA ASP A 185 -15.78 0.60 -10.47
C ASP A 185 -17.29 0.88 -10.58
N GLU A 186 -17.71 2.06 -10.13
CA GLU A 186 -19.11 2.50 -10.14
C GLU A 186 -19.71 2.54 -11.56
N GLN A 187 -18.88 2.64 -12.61
CA GLN A 187 -19.36 2.68 -14.00
C GLN A 187 -19.73 1.28 -14.52
N THR A 188 -18.95 0.27 -14.12
CA THR A 188 -19.15 -1.11 -14.57
C THR A 188 -19.90 -1.96 -13.53
N GLY A 189 -20.00 -1.49 -12.29
CA GLY A 189 -20.58 -2.24 -11.19
C GLY A 189 -19.73 -3.44 -10.76
N GLN A 190 -18.42 -3.39 -10.96
CA GLN A 190 -17.53 -4.52 -10.71
C GLN A 190 -16.28 -4.14 -9.92
N GLY A 191 -15.73 -5.11 -9.20
CA GLY A 191 -14.41 -5.01 -8.60
C GLY A 191 -13.32 -5.12 -9.67
N ARG A 192 -12.28 -4.27 -9.57
CA ARG A 192 -11.11 -4.31 -10.46
C ARG A 192 -9.81 -4.27 -9.65
N ILE A 193 -8.78 -4.93 -10.15
CA ILE A 193 -7.46 -5.00 -9.53
C ILE A 193 -6.42 -4.52 -10.53
N PHE A 194 -5.48 -3.69 -10.07
CA PHE A 194 -4.36 -3.20 -10.87
C PHE A 194 -3.04 -3.54 -10.17
N SER A 195 -2.15 -4.17 -10.91
CA SER A 195 -0.76 -4.40 -10.52
C SER A 195 0.17 -3.43 -11.25
N TYR A 196 1.37 -3.28 -10.74
CA TYR A 196 2.35 -2.34 -11.30
C TYR A 196 3.73 -2.97 -11.34
N ASP A 197 4.47 -2.66 -12.39
CA ASP A 197 5.91 -2.87 -12.40
C ASP A 197 6.66 -1.69 -11.75
N VAL A 198 7.95 -1.86 -11.55
CA VAL A 198 8.80 -0.83 -10.92
C VAL A 198 8.96 0.45 -11.74
N ALA A 199 8.65 0.40 -13.02
CA ALA A 199 8.66 1.54 -13.94
C ALA A 199 7.29 2.24 -14.01
N GLY A 200 6.30 1.76 -13.26
CA GLY A 200 4.96 2.35 -13.19
C GLY A 200 4.07 1.95 -14.38
N GLY A 201 4.30 0.79 -14.99
CA GLY A 201 3.36 0.19 -15.93
C GLY A 201 2.16 -0.38 -15.17
N PRO A 202 0.91 0.10 -15.39
CA PRO A 202 -0.27 -0.48 -14.79
C PRO A 202 -0.76 -1.68 -15.61
N TYR A 203 -1.14 -2.76 -14.93
CA TYR A 203 -1.73 -3.97 -15.52
C TYR A 203 -3.01 -4.31 -14.80
N GLU A 204 -4.09 -4.53 -15.52
CA GLU A 204 -5.35 -5.00 -14.95
C GLU A 204 -5.33 -6.51 -14.75
N GLU A 205 -5.67 -6.93 -13.54
CA GLU A 205 -5.74 -8.34 -13.15
C GLU A 205 -7.21 -8.75 -13.03
N HIS A 206 -7.62 -9.73 -13.82
CA HIS A 206 -9.04 -10.02 -14.03
C HIS A 206 -9.67 -10.98 -13.02
N ARG A 207 -8.91 -11.57 -12.10
CA ARG A 207 -9.42 -12.56 -11.14
C ARG A 207 -8.87 -12.34 -9.73
N PHE A 208 -7.57 -12.50 -9.59
CA PHE A 208 -6.84 -12.32 -8.34
C PHE A 208 -5.38 -11.96 -8.62
N TYR A 209 -4.75 -11.38 -7.64
CA TYR A 209 -3.33 -11.06 -7.69
C TYR A 209 -2.68 -11.14 -6.31
N ALA A 210 -1.36 -11.25 -6.28
CA ALA A 210 -0.59 -11.16 -5.04
C ALA A 210 0.76 -10.49 -5.30
N ILE A 211 1.21 -9.71 -4.32
CA ILE A 211 2.52 -9.06 -4.31
C ILE A 211 3.29 -9.38 -3.04
N GLY A 212 4.59 -9.18 -3.10
CA GLY A 212 5.50 -9.37 -1.96
C GLY A 212 6.22 -10.72 -2.00
N SER A 213 6.96 -11.02 -0.93
CA SER A 213 7.88 -12.18 -0.87
C SER A 213 7.15 -13.53 -0.99
N GLY A 214 6.02 -13.70 -0.30
CA GLY A 214 5.20 -14.92 -0.34
C GLY A 214 4.20 -14.96 -1.51
N SER A 215 4.24 -13.99 -2.44
CA SER A 215 3.24 -13.87 -3.51
C SER A 215 3.15 -15.09 -4.44
N VAL A 216 4.24 -15.80 -4.64
CA VAL A 216 4.27 -17.01 -5.49
C VAL A 216 3.39 -18.11 -4.87
N PHE A 217 3.54 -18.35 -3.57
CA PHE A 217 2.75 -19.33 -2.82
C PHE A 217 1.28 -18.90 -2.74
N ALA A 218 1.03 -17.64 -2.38
CA ALA A 218 -0.32 -17.09 -2.32
C ALA A 218 -1.07 -17.20 -3.67
N ARG A 219 -0.41 -16.89 -4.80
CA ARG A 219 -1.02 -17.08 -6.14
C ARG A 219 -1.24 -18.54 -6.47
N GLY A 220 -0.34 -19.43 -6.02
CA GLY A 220 -0.50 -20.88 -6.17
C GLY A 220 -1.77 -21.40 -5.48
N SER A 221 -2.02 -20.90 -4.25
CA SER A 221 -3.22 -21.19 -3.47
C SER A 221 -4.48 -20.61 -4.15
N LEU A 222 -4.49 -19.32 -4.47
CA LEU A 222 -5.62 -18.65 -5.12
C LEU A 222 -5.98 -19.30 -6.47
N LYS A 223 -5.00 -19.77 -7.25
CA LYS A 223 -5.25 -20.49 -8.50
C LYS A 223 -6.12 -21.71 -8.32
N LYS A 224 -6.12 -22.33 -7.15
CA LYS A 224 -6.89 -23.52 -6.84
C LYS A 224 -8.23 -23.22 -6.14
N LEU A 225 -8.25 -22.16 -5.32
CA LEU A 225 -9.38 -21.82 -4.47
C LEU A 225 -10.34 -20.83 -5.12
N TYR A 226 -9.85 -20.00 -6.03
CA TYR A 226 -10.65 -18.97 -6.68
C TYR A 226 -11.62 -19.58 -7.70
N SER A 227 -12.84 -19.09 -7.68
CA SER A 227 -13.84 -19.31 -8.74
C SER A 227 -14.49 -17.98 -9.13
N ASP A 228 -14.79 -17.81 -10.42
CA ASP A 228 -15.49 -16.62 -10.91
C ASP A 228 -16.89 -16.53 -10.27
N GLY A 229 -17.27 -15.32 -9.84
CA GLY A 229 -18.53 -15.06 -9.17
C GLY A 229 -18.63 -15.56 -7.74
N MET A 230 -17.50 -15.86 -7.09
CA MET A 230 -17.50 -16.23 -5.67
C MET A 230 -18.00 -15.09 -4.80
N THR A 231 -18.64 -15.42 -3.68
CA THR A 231 -19.12 -14.42 -2.73
C THR A 231 -17.98 -13.66 -2.08
N ALA A 232 -18.24 -12.45 -1.58
CA ALA A 232 -17.24 -11.69 -0.81
C ALA A 232 -16.71 -12.50 0.39
N ARG A 233 -17.57 -13.31 1.05
CA ARG A 233 -17.17 -14.20 2.16
C ARG A 233 -16.18 -15.27 1.70
N ASP A 234 -16.46 -15.92 0.58
CA ASP A 234 -15.59 -16.97 0.04
C ASP A 234 -14.27 -16.38 -0.47
N ALA A 235 -14.30 -15.18 -1.06
CA ALA A 235 -13.11 -14.46 -1.47
C ALA A 235 -12.22 -14.07 -0.28
N VAL A 236 -12.81 -13.63 0.84
CA VAL A 236 -12.07 -13.39 2.09
C VAL A 236 -11.44 -14.69 2.59
N LEU A 237 -12.20 -15.79 2.64
CA LEU A 237 -11.67 -17.07 3.09
C LEU A 237 -10.53 -17.56 2.18
N ALA A 238 -10.68 -17.44 0.86
CA ALA A 238 -9.63 -17.80 -0.10
C ALA A 238 -8.37 -16.93 0.08
N CYS A 239 -8.52 -15.63 0.34
CA CYS A 239 -7.40 -14.73 0.63
C CYS A 239 -6.69 -15.10 1.93
N VAL A 240 -7.41 -15.46 3.00
CA VAL A 240 -6.81 -15.88 4.27
C VAL A 240 -6.09 -17.22 4.13
N GLN A 241 -6.65 -18.18 3.37
CA GLN A 241 -5.98 -19.43 3.02
C GLN A 241 -4.68 -19.16 2.26
N ALA A 242 -4.72 -18.27 1.28
CA ALA A 242 -3.54 -17.91 0.48
C ALA A 242 -2.44 -17.25 1.31
N LEU A 243 -2.80 -16.40 2.27
CA LEU A 243 -1.85 -15.81 3.21
C LEU A 243 -1.29 -16.85 4.19
N TYR A 244 -2.08 -17.86 4.59
CA TYR A 244 -1.62 -18.97 5.39
C TYR A 244 -0.56 -19.79 4.64
N ASP A 245 -0.85 -20.19 3.39
CA ASP A 245 0.10 -20.94 2.55
C ASP A 245 1.38 -20.13 2.29
N ALA A 246 1.24 -18.82 2.08
CA ALA A 246 2.40 -17.95 1.96
C ALA A 246 3.24 -17.90 3.24
N ALA A 247 2.61 -17.92 4.41
CA ALA A 247 3.32 -17.89 5.70
C ALA A 247 3.97 -19.22 6.06
N ASP A 248 3.48 -20.33 5.52
CA ASP A 248 4.03 -21.67 5.71
C ASP A 248 5.37 -21.82 4.98
N ASP A 249 5.46 -21.26 3.76
CA ASP A 249 6.62 -21.40 2.88
C ASP A 249 7.56 -20.19 2.85
N ASP A 250 7.08 -18.99 3.23
CA ASP A 250 7.87 -17.75 3.26
C ASP A 250 8.08 -17.23 4.68
N SER A 251 9.28 -17.33 5.19
CA SER A 251 9.63 -16.87 6.55
C SER A 251 9.38 -15.36 6.77
N ALA A 252 9.32 -14.59 5.70
CA ALA A 252 9.07 -13.14 5.74
C ALA A 252 7.57 -12.80 5.80
N THR A 253 6.69 -13.75 5.48
CA THR A 253 5.24 -13.61 5.62
C THR A 253 4.77 -14.03 7.01
N GLY A 254 3.89 -13.23 7.63
CA GLY A 254 3.31 -13.54 8.94
C GLY A 254 2.01 -14.33 8.83
N GLY A 255 1.99 -15.54 9.37
CA GLY A 255 0.74 -16.28 9.58
C GLY A 255 -0.09 -15.74 10.74
N PRO A 256 -1.32 -16.27 10.94
CA PRO A 256 -2.17 -15.93 12.07
C PRO A 256 -1.47 -16.23 13.41
N ASP A 257 -1.34 -15.25 14.29
CA ASP A 257 -0.80 -15.42 15.64
C ASP A 257 -1.95 -15.43 16.66
N LEU A 258 -2.42 -16.63 16.98
CA LEU A 258 -3.55 -16.81 17.93
C LEU A 258 -3.17 -16.39 19.35
N THR A 259 -1.90 -16.47 19.72
CA THR A 259 -1.43 -16.11 21.08
C THR A 259 -1.35 -14.60 21.28
N ARG A 260 -0.94 -13.86 20.26
CA ARG A 260 -0.87 -12.38 20.29
C ARG A 260 -2.09 -11.72 19.71
N ARG A 261 -3.02 -12.52 19.15
CA ARG A 261 -4.22 -12.04 18.46
C ARG A 261 -3.88 -11.09 17.30
N ILE A 262 -2.90 -11.48 16.49
CA ILE A 262 -2.49 -10.75 15.30
C ILE A 262 -2.99 -11.52 14.08
N PHE A 263 -3.94 -10.93 13.36
CA PHE A 263 -4.60 -11.53 12.20
C PHE A 263 -4.36 -10.67 10.96
N PRO A 264 -4.52 -11.21 9.75
CA PRO A 264 -4.40 -10.42 8.53
C PRO A 264 -5.30 -9.18 8.56
N VAL A 265 -4.83 -8.07 8.00
CA VAL A 265 -5.70 -6.94 7.68
C VAL A 265 -6.50 -7.32 6.45
N ILE A 266 -7.82 -7.30 6.55
CA ILE A 266 -8.74 -7.67 5.48
C ILE A 266 -9.64 -6.48 5.18
N THR A 267 -9.79 -6.17 3.90
CA THR A 267 -10.67 -5.10 3.42
C THR A 267 -11.52 -5.59 2.27
N THR A 268 -12.73 -5.08 2.19
CA THR A 268 -13.64 -5.26 1.06
C THR A 268 -13.97 -3.90 0.48
N VAL A 269 -14.10 -3.83 -0.83
CA VAL A 269 -14.58 -2.64 -1.53
C VAL A 269 -15.70 -3.07 -2.48
N THR A 270 -16.90 -2.61 -2.21
CA THR A 270 -18.13 -2.95 -2.91
C THR A 270 -18.89 -1.68 -3.31
N GLU A 271 -20.11 -1.80 -3.78
CA GLU A 271 -21.02 -0.67 -4.00
C GLU A 271 -21.27 0.16 -2.72
N ASP A 272 -21.20 -0.49 -1.55
CA ASP A 272 -21.33 0.16 -0.24
C ASP A 272 -20.04 0.90 0.20
N GLY A 273 -19.00 0.89 -0.63
CA GLY A 273 -17.73 1.54 -0.38
C GLY A 273 -16.69 0.63 0.30
N PHE A 274 -15.64 1.27 0.77
CA PHE A 274 -14.54 0.62 1.49
C PHE A 274 -14.95 0.20 2.90
N ARG A 275 -14.74 -1.06 3.23
CA ARG A 275 -14.91 -1.60 4.57
C ARG A 275 -13.67 -2.38 4.99
N ARG A 276 -13.10 -2.02 6.14
CA ARG A 276 -12.10 -2.83 6.83
C ARG A 276 -12.82 -3.77 7.80
N LEU A 277 -12.53 -5.05 7.75
CA LEU A 277 -13.03 -6.01 8.73
C LEU A 277 -12.42 -5.67 10.11
N SER A 278 -13.21 -5.81 11.15
CA SER A 278 -12.74 -5.70 12.52
C SER A 278 -11.76 -6.82 12.87
N ASP A 279 -10.96 -6.64 13.91
CA ASP A 279 -10.04 -7.68 14.37
C ASP A 279 -10.80 -8.96 14.77
N ALA A 280 -12.02 -8.84 15.31
CA ALA A 280 -12.87 -9.99 15.64
C ALA A 280 -13.31 -10.79 14.42
N GLU A 281 -13.72 -10.10 13.35
CA GLU A 281 -14.08 -10.75 12.08
C GLU A 281 -12.86 -11.40 11.42
N SER A 282 -11.71 -10.71 11.43
CA SER A 282 -10.45 -11.27 10.91
C SER A 282 -9.99 -12.50 11.71
N GLU A 283 -10.20 -12.49 13.05
CA GLU A 283 -9.96 -13.64 13.92
C GLU A 283 -10.85 -14.82 13.54
N GLU A 284 -12.13 -14.60 13.26
CA GLU A 284 -13.06 -15.67 12.88
C GLU A 284 -12.59 -16.41 11.61
N TYR A 285 -12.26 -15.66 10.56
CA TYR A 285 -11.70 -16.24 9.34
C TYR A 285 -10.37 -16.97 9.56
N ALA A 286 -9.48 -16.35 10.33
CA ALA A 286 -8.19 -16.95 10.64
C ALA A 286 -8.32 -18.25 11.42
N ARG A 287 -9.24 -18.32 12.41
CA ARG A 287 -9.51 -19.55 13.16
C ARG A 287 -10.12 -20.63 12.27
N GLN A 288 -11.06 -20.29 11.43
CA GLN A 288 -11.64 -21.24 10.47
C GLN A 288 -10.57 -21.88 9.59
N VAL A 289 -9.59 -21.10 9.12
CA VAL A 289 -8.46 -21.62 8.33
C VAL A 289 -7.57 -22.52 9.18
N VAL A 290 -7.15 -22.07 10.36
CA VAL A 290 -6.27 -22.86 11.25
C VAL A 290 -6.92 -24.18 11.66
N GLU A 291 -8.20 -24.18 12.02
CA GLU A 291 -8.95 -25.39 12.37
C GLU A 291 -9.03 -26.36 11.19
N GLY A 292 -9.27 -25.86 9.97
CA GLY A 292 -9.21 -26.66 8.76
C GLY A 292 -7.85 -27.30 8.53
N ARG A 293 -6.75 -26.56 8.83
CA ARG A 293 -5.38 -27.06 8.70
C ARG A 293 -4.99 -28.11 9.75
N MET A 294 -5.67 -28.15 10.89
CA MET A 294 -5.45 -29.22 11.88
C MET A 294 -5.90 -30.60 11.34
N THR A 295 -6.84 -30.63 10.38
CA THR A 295 -7.33 -31.87 9.76
C THR A 295 -6.76 -32.10 8.36
N ALA A 296 -6.43 -31.03 7.64
CA ALA A 296 -5.83 -31.04 6.30
C ALA A 296 -4.68 -30.04 6.24
N PRO A 297 -3.47 -30.41 6.69
CA PRO A 297 -2.34 -29.50 6.79
C PRO A 297 -1.98 -28.78 5.49
N ASP A 298 -2.09 -29.47 4.35
CA ASP A 298 -1.80 -28.94 3.01
C ASP A 298 -2.97 -28.09 2.45
N GLY A 299 -4.03 -27.89 3.23
CA GLY A 299 -5.19 -27.08 2.87
C GLY A 299 -6.32 -27.85 2.22
N PRO A 300 -7.40 -27.14 1.82
CA PRO A 300 -8.54 -27.76 1.19
C PRO A 300 -8.18 -28.32 -0.19
N ALA A 301 -8.64 -29.53 -0.47
CA ALA A 301 -8.45 -30.14 -1.78
C ALA A 301 -9.22 -29.35 -2.85
N ALA A 302 -8.56 -29.03 -3.95
CA ALA A 302 -9.23 -28.48 -5.12
C ALA A 302 -10.13 -29.55 -5.74
N PRO A 303 -11.38 -29.22 -6.17
CA PRO A 303 -12.23 -30.18 -6.84
C PRO A 303 -11.60 -30.59 -8.18
N LEU A 304 -11.20 -31.83 -8.27
CA LEU A 304 -10.82 -32.41 -9.56
C LEU A 304 -12.12 -32.66 -10.34
N ARG A 305 -12.32 -31.92 -11.43
CA ARG A 305 -13.41 -32.21 -12.36
C ARG A 305 -13.02 -33.45 -13.17
N THR A 306 -13.58 -34.59 -12.82
CA THR A 306 -13.58 -35.74 -13.73
C THR A 306 -14.53 -35.42 -14.87
N SER A 307 -14.05 -35.43 -16.12
CA SER A 307 -14.90 -35.38 -17.29
C SER A 307 -15.86 -36.59 -17.22
N SER A 308 -17.16 -36.32 -17.06
CA SER A 308 -18.22 -37.29 -17.28
C SER A 308 -18.33 -37.63 -18.75
#